data_4bff66312be09fc1dbec93ffbe7a35d7
#
_entry.id   4bff66312be09fc1dbec93ffbe7a35d7
#
_cell.length_a   1.000
_cell.length_b   1.000
_cell.length_c   1.000
_cell.angle_alpha   90.00
_cell.angle_beta   90.00
_cell.angle_gamma   90.00
#
_symmetry.space_group_name_H-M   'P 1'
#
loop_
_entity.id
_entity.type
_entity.pdbx_description
1 polymer ?
#
loop_
_entity_poly.entity_id
_entity_poly.type
_entity_poly.pdbx_seq_one_letter_code
_entity_poly.pdbx_strand_id
1 'polypeptide(L)'
;MNKHLFSRRKMYGLAFVVAVLLFSGCTIGYDENATWTSNVKNAQLESPTEVIVANNNDGTATIKWNVVEGAGGYEVSFYNVDNPEEKVPVGEENEFVDGCSVTRDIGDDTKYMACVRTLGNTQLNNTEAKAAAEKDFTTLIETTGTIPVGTDIAEYFKANPLPDSATELAYDLVAGGTYTMNDVVDFGARAVTFRGDKVNHPKVTFGESARFVTCAGLKIKFIDF
;
A
#
# COMPACT_ATOMS: atom_id res chain seq x y z
N MET A 1 60.82 -37.19 -3.83
CA MET A 1 59.95 -36.73 -2.71
C MET A 1 58.77 -35.99 -3.32
N ASN A 2 57.65 -36.71 -3.43
CA ASN A 2 56.46 -36.25 -4.17
C ASN A 2 55.57 -35.39 -3.28
N LYS A 3 55.17 -34.23 -3.77
CA LYS A 3 54.15 -33.39 -3.14
C LYS A 3 52.83 -33.47 -3.93
N HIS A 4 51.83 -33.87 -3.25
CA HIS A 4 50.45 -33.97 -3.72
C HIS A 4 49.87 -32.62 -4.13
N LEU A 5 49.50 -32.54 -5.39
CA LEU A 5 48.65 -31.47 -5.93
C LEU A 5 47.21 -31.97 -5.92
N PHE A 6 46.45 -31.66 -4.86
CA PHE A 6 45.03 -31.98 -4.79
C PHE A 6 44.21 -30.88 -5.41
N SER A 7 43.46 -31.26 -6.37
CA SER A 7 42.66 -30.61 -7.38
C SER A 7 41.56 -29.66 -6.80
N ARG A 8 41.67 -28.37 -7.09
CA ARG A 8 40.66 -27.34 -6.87
C ARG A 8 39.51 -27.35 -7.90
N ARG A 9 39.43 -28.37 -8.76
CA ARG A 9 38.49 -28.39 -9.90
C ARG A 9 37.08 -28.96 -9.61
N LYS A 10 36.84 -29.53 -8.44
CA LYS A 10 35.53 -30.17 -8.14
C LYS A 10 34.51 -29.31 -7.36
N MET A 11 34.90 -28.13 -6.92
CA MET A 11 34.03 -27.29 -6.08
C MET A 11 33.22 -26.28 -6.85
N TYR A 12 33.57 -26.00 -8.12
CA TYR A 12 32.81 -25.06 -8.96
C TYR A 12 31.61 -25.70 -9.70
N GLY A 13 31.61 -27.02 -9.88
CA GLY A 13 30.52 -27.72 -10.52
C GLY A 13 29.25 -27.82 -9.67
N LEU A 14 29.40 -27.87 -8.34
CA LEU A 14 28.27 -28.01 -7.42
C LEU A 14 27.56 -26.65 -7.18
N ALA A 15 28.33 -25.56 -7.17
CA ALA A 15 27.77 -24.20 -7.01
C ALA A 15 26.94 -23.76 -8.23
N PHE A 16 27.31 -24.24 -9.44
CA PHE A 16 26.57 -23.89 -10.68
C PHE A 16 25.24 -24.63 -10.80
N VAL A 17 25.16 -25.85 -10.28
CA VAL A 17 23.91 -26.64 -10.30
C VAL A 17 22.90 -26.10 -9.29
N VAL A 18 23.35 -25.60 -8.14
CA VAL A 18 22.48 -24.99 -7.13
C VAL A 18 21.96 -23.61 -7.57
N ALA A 19 22.76 -22.83 -8.33
CA ALA A 19 22.33 -21.54 -8.85
C ALA A 19 21.28 -21.67 -9.98
N VAL A 20 21.30 -22.75 -10.76
CA VAL A 20 20.31 -22.99 -11.83
C VAL A 20 18.97 -23.45 -11.26
N LEU A 21 18.94 -24.07 -10.07
CA LEU A 21 17.70 -24.48 -9.41
C LEU A 21 16.95 -23.35 -8.70
N LEU A 22 17.60 -22.19 -8.49
CA LEU A 22 16.95 -21.02 -7.88
C LEU A 22 16.24 -20.11 -8.90
N PHE A 23 16.44 -20.34 -10.20
CA PHE A 23 15.75 -19.62 -11.28
C PHE A 23 14.60 -20.38 -11.94
N SER A 24 14.25 -21.56 -11.44
CA SER A 24 12.96 -22.17 -11.76
C SER A 24 11.84 -21.55 -10.90
N GLY A 25 11.86 -20.21 -10.77
CA GLY A 25 10.73 -19.43 -10.33
C GLY A 25 9.64 -19.58 -11.38
N CYS A 26 8.52 -20.12 -10.98
CA CYS A 26 7.26 -20.26 -11.65
C CYS A 26 7.12 -19.43 -12.94
N THR A 27 7.60 -19.95 -14.05
CA THR A 27 6.85 -19.78 -15.26
C THR A 27 5.67 -20.74 -15.11
N ILE A 28 4.61 -20.30 -14.45
CA ILE A 28 3.29 -20.81 -14.80
C ILE A 28 3.15 -20.32 -16.24
N GLY A 29 3.65 -21.13 -17.16
CA GLY A 29 3.53 -20.86 -18.57
C GLY A 29 2.05 -20.73 -18.84
N TYR A 30 1.64 -19.59 -19.30
CA TYR A 30 0.40 -19.42 -20.02
C TYR A 30 0.56 -20.35 -21.24
N ASP A 31 -0.04 -21.53 -21.18
CA ASP A 31 -0.10 -22.43 -22.32
C ASP A 31 -1.16 -21.86 -23.26
N GLU A 32 -0.71 -21.14 -24.28
CA GLU A 32 -1.58 -20.56 -25.32
C GLU A 32 -2.47 -21.61 -25.98
N ASN A 33 -2.16 -22.91 -25.82
CA ASN A 33 -2.95 -24.03 -26.30
C ASN A 33 -3.82 -24.69 -25.21
N ALA A 34 -3.75 -24.23 -23.98
CA ALA A 34 -4.63 -24.74 -22.93
C ALA A 34 -6.05 -24.22 -23.14
N THR A 35 -6.91 -25.08 -23.62
CA THR A 35 -8.35 -24.82 -23.66
C THR A 35 -8.89 -24.93 -22.24
N TRP A 36 -9.04 -23.80 -21.56
CA TRP A 36 -9.71 -23.75 -20.26
C TRP A 36 -11.20 -23.96 -20.47
N THR A 37 -11.68 -25.20 -20.21
CA THR A 37 -13.10 -25.48 -20.20
C THR A 37 -13.64 -25.19 -18.80
N SER A 38 -14.28 -24.04 -18.62
CA SER A 38 -15.03 -23.77 -17.41
C SER A 38 -16.32 -24.57 -17.39
N ASN A 39 -16.66 -25.14 -16.23
CA ASN A 39 -17.95 -25.75 -15.98
C ASN A 39 -19.02 -24.73 -15.58
N VAL A 40 -18.62 -23.49 -15.29
CA VAL A 40 -19.53 -22.39 -14.93
C VAL A 40 -20.13 -21.80 -16.19
N LYS A 41 -21.41 -22.11 -16.44
CA LYS A 41 -22.18 -21.66 -17.61
C LYS A 41 -23.57 -21.18 -17.18
N ASN A 42 -24.15 -20.24 -17.92
CA ASN A 42 -25.49 -19.69 -17.66
C ASN A 42 -25.61 -19.12 -16.23
N ALA A 43 -24.53 -18.55 -15.70
CA ALA A 43 -24.45 -18.07 -14.34
C ALA A 43 -24.24 -16.55 -14.28
N GLN A 44 -24.76 -15.95 -13.22
CA GLN A 44 -24.29 -14.65 -12.79
C GLN A 44 -23.02 -14.85 -11.99
N LEU A 45 -21.93 -14.20 -12.42
CA LEU A 45 -20.64 -14.29 -11.74
C LEU A 45 -20.59 -13.39 -10.52
N GLU A 46 -19.71 -13.73 -9.59
CA GLU A 46 -19.36 -12.88 -8.46
C GLU A 46 -18.01 -12.19 -8.73
N SER A 47 -17.75 -11.08 -8.08
CA SER A 47 -16.44 -10.44 -8.14
C SER A 47 -15.39 -11.25 -7.35
N PRO A 48 -14.07 -10.99 -7.57
CA PRO A 48 -13.03 -11.71 -6.86
C PRO A 48 -13.22 -11.65 -5.36
N THR A 49 -13.03 -12.78 -4.68
CA THR A 49 -13.14 -12.87 -3.21
C THR A 49 -11.93 -12.29 -2.49
N GLU A 50 -10.82 -12.12 -3.21
CA GLU A 50 -9.59 -11.57 -2.69
C GLU A 50 -9.02 -10.56 -3.68
N VAL A 51 -8.79 -9.34 -3.20
CA VAL A 51 -8.04 -8.29 -3.90
C VAL A 51 -6.89 -7.86 -3.00
N ILE A 52 -5.68 -7.88 -3.53
CA ILE A 52 -4.45 -7.48 -2.83
C ILE A 52 -3.85 -6.28 -3.56
N VAL A 53 -3.45 -5.26 -2.82
CA VAL A 53 -2.68 -4.14 -3.34
C VAL A 53 -1.33 -4.12 -2.63
N ALA A 54 -0.24 -4.17 -3.40
CA ALA A 54 1.11 -4.19 -2.87
C ALA A 54 1.91 -3.00 -3.40
N ASN A 55 2.57 -2.26 -2.50
CA ASN A 55 3.51 -1.20 -2.86
C ASN A 55 4.81 -1.83 -3.40
N ASN A 56 5.21 -1.43 -4.60
CA ASN A 56 6.45 -1.91 -5.22
C ASN A 56 7.70 -1.13 -4.78
N ASN A 57 7.53 -0.06 -3.98
CA ASN A 57 8.59 0.84 -3.51
C ASN A 57 9.37 1.55 -4.64
N ASP A 58 8.74 1.73 -5.78
CA ASP A 58 9.28 2.43 -6.96
C ASP A 58 8.34 3.54 -7.46
N GLY A 59 7.38 3.95 -6.65
CA GLY A 59 6.32 4.89 -7.02
C GLY A 59 5.11 4.21 -7.68
N THR A 60 5.06 2.88 -7.65
CA THR A 60 3.93 2.12 -8.18
C THR A 60 3.35 1.14 -7.18
N ALA A 61 2.10 0.73 -7.38
CA ALA A 61 1.49 -0.38 -6.67
C ALA A 61 0.93 -1.41 -7.65
N THR A 62 1.05 -2.68 -7.30
CA THR A 62 0.45 -3.78 -8.06
C THR A 62 -0.82 -4.25 -7.37
N ILE A 63 -1.93 -4.22 -8.11
CA ILE A 63 -3.23 -4.75 -7.71
C ILE A 63 -3.33 -6.15 -8.28
N LYS A 64 -3.64 -7.15 -7.45
CA LYS A 64 -3.81 -8.55 -7.83
C LYS A 64 -5.11 -9.10 -7.26
N TRP A 65 -5.68 -10.07 -7.94
CA TRP A 65 -6.90 -10.74 -7.48
C TRP A 65 -6.92 -12.23 -7.89
N ASN A 66 -7.78 -13.00 -7.22
CA ASN A 66 -7.97 -14.40 -7.58
C ASN A 66 -8.82 -14.54 -8.86
N VAL A 67 -8.50 -15.55 -9.65
CA VAL A 67 -9.29 -15.89 -10.86
C VAL A 67 -10.71 -16.25 -10.47
N VAL A 68 -11.68 -15.74 -11.23
CA VAL A 68 -13.08 -16.15 -11.17
C VAL A 68 -13.38 -17.06 -12.36
N GLU A 69 -13.78 -18.30 -12.04
CA GLU A 69 -14.06 -19.30 -13.08
C GLU A 69 -15.23 -18.85 -13.97
N GLY A 70 -15.03 -18.93 -15.28
CA GLY A 70 -16.06 -18.53 -16.26
C GLY A 70 -16.13 -17.05 -16.55
N ALA A 71 -15.20 -16.23 -16.03
CA ALA A 71 -15.08 -14.82 -16.34
C ALA A 71 -14.72 -14.59 -17.81
N GLY A 72 -15.13 -13.44 -18.35
CA GLY A 72 -14.70 -12.93 -19.65
C GLY A 72 -13.62 -11.86 -19.54
N GLY A 73 -13.11 -11.61 -18.36
CA GLY A 73 -12.16 -10.57 -18.00
C GLY A 73 -12.61 -9.81 -16.76
N TYR A 74 -11.94 -8.71 -16.48
CA TYR A 74 -12.23 -7.87 -15.33
C TYR A 74 -12.28 -6.40 -15.72
N GLU A 75 -13.09 -5.65 -15.01
CA GLU A 75 -13.14 -4.20 -15.04
C GLU A 75 -12.45 -3.69 -13.78
N VAL A 76 -11.43 -2.86 -13.94
CA VAL A 76 -10.59 -2.39 -12.84
C VAL A 76 -10.61 -0.87 -12.79
N SER A 77 -10.84 -0.34 -11.60
CA SER A 77 -10.66 1.07 -11.29
C SER A 77 -9.78 1.22 -10.05
N PHE A 78 -8.96 2.24 -10.03
CA PHE A 78 -8.14 2.59 -8.88
C PHE A 78 -8.30 4.08 -8.58
N TYR A 79 -8.65 4.42 -7.35
CA TYR A 79 -8.99 5.78 -6.95
C TYR A 79 -8.09 6.28 -5.85
N ASN A 80 -7.72 7.57 -5.94
CA ASN A 80 -7.32 8.34 -4.77
C ASN A 80 -8.60 8.68 -3.99
N VAL A 81 -8.60 8.37 -2.70
CA VAL A 81 -9.71 8.58 -1.76
C VAL A 81 -9.28 9.41 -0.54
N ASP A 82 -8.31 10.30 -0.70
CA ASP A 82 -7.92 11.24 0.35
C ASP A 82 -9.10 12.13 0.76
N ASN A 83 -9.91 12.54 -0.24
CA ASN A 83 -11.20 13.19 0.01
C ASN A 83 -12.32 12.12 -0.01
N PRO A 84 -12.98 11.84 1.12
CA PRO A 84 -14.03 10.83 1.18
C PRO A 84 -15.28 11.19 0.33
N GLU A 85 -15.48 12.48 0.02
CA GLU A 85 -16.60 12.97 -0.80
C GLU A 85 -16.30 12.87 -2.31
N GLU A 86 -15.05 12.62 -2.70
CA GLU A 86 -14.63 12.65 -4.09
C GLU A 86 -13.58 11.58 -4.39
N LYS A 87 -13.97 10.56 -5.16
CA LYS A 87 -13.05 9.54 -5.66
C LYS A 87 -12.40 10.04 -6.94
N VAL A 88 -11.09 10.21 -6.95
CA VAL A 88 -10.32 10.66 -8.12
C VAL A 88 -9.66 9.48 -8.80
N PRO A 89 -9.97 9.15 -10.07
CA PRO A 89 -9.35 8.01 -10.75
C PRO A 89 -7.83 8.18 -10.87
N VAL A 90 -7.11 7.07 -10.68
CA VAL A 90 -5.67 6.94 -10.94
C VAL A 90 -5.49 5.98 -12.10
N GLY A 91 -5.20 6.52 -13.27
CA GLY A 91 -5.23 5.80 -14.53
C GLY A 91 -6.63 5.79 -15.18
N GLU A 92 -6.90 4.78 -16.00
CA GLU A 92 -8.19 4.62 -16.66
C GLU A 92 -9.23 4.08 -15.67
N GLU A 93 -10.41 4.69 -15.68
CA GLU A 93 -11.56 4.21 -14.91
C GLU A 93 -12.28 3.11 -15.70
N ASN A 94 -12.67 2.04 -15.03
CA ASN A 94 -13.34 0.87 -15.63
C ASN A 94 -12.49 0.21 -16.75
N GLU A 95 -11.17 0.18 -16.57
CA GLU A 95 -10.26 -0.44 -17.53
C GLU A 95 -10.53 -1.94 -17.66
N PHE A 96 -10.62 -2.40 -18.92
CA PHE A 96 -10.68 -3.83 -19.21
C PHE A 96 -9.31 -4.49 -19.01
N VAL A 97 -9.25 -5.52 -18.19
CA VAL A 97 -8.05 -6.31 -17.92
C VAL A 97 -8.32 -7.79 -18.23
N ASP A 98 -7.56 -8.32 -19.19
CA ASP A 98 -7.51 -9.76 -19.46
C ASP A 98 -6.35 -10.36 -18.66
N GLY A 99 -6.64 -10.73 -17.43
CA GLY A 99 -5.64 -11.20 -16.45
C GLY A 99 -6.08 -10.91 -15.04
N CYS A 100 -5.20 -11.15 -14.06
CA CYS A 100 -5.51 -10.99 -12.64
C CYS A 100 -4.54 -10.03 -11.93
N SER A 101 -3.99 -9.07 -12.68
CA SER A 101 -3.06 -8.09 -12.10
C SER A 101 -2.95 -6.84 -12.99
N VAL A 102 -2.77 -5.70 -12.35
CA VAL A 102 -2.49 -4.42 -12.99
C VAL A 102 -1.61 -3.58 -12.09
N THR A 103 -0.79 -2.70 -12.69
CA THR A 103 0.09 -1.78 -11.94
C THR A 103 -0.39 -0.34 -12.15
N ARG A 104 -0.33 0.47 -11.07
CA ARG A 104 -0.71 1.88 -11.07
C ARG A 104 0.34 2.72 -10.39
N ASP A 105 0.51 3.95 -10.85
CA ASP A 105 1.32 4.94 -10.18
C ASP A 105 0.66 5.35 -8.86
N ILE A 106 1.48 5.52 -7.82
CA ILE A 106 1.03 5.95 -6.50
C ILE A 106 1.91 7.09 -5.98
N GLY A 107 1.31 8.00 -5.25
CA GLY A 107 2.01 9.06 -4.52
C GLY A 107 2.24 8.69 -3.06
N ASP A 108 3.11 9.46 -2.40
CA ASP A 108 3.32 9.36 -0.96
C ASP A 108 2.12 9.90 -0.18
N ASP A 109 1.98 9.40 1.06
CA ASP A 109 0.98 9.86 2.03
C ASP A 109 -0.46 9.90 1.48
N THR A 110 -0.84 8.94 0.67
CA THR A 110 -2.09 8.94 -0.07
C THR A 110 -2.92 7.70 0.26
N LYS A 111 -4.23 7.89 0.36
CA LYS A 111 -5.21 6.81 0.52
C LYS A 111 -5.77 6.43 -0.84
N TYR A 112 -5.89 5.15 -1.07
CA TYR A 112 -6.38 4.59 -2.32
C TYR A 112 -7.45 3.54 -2.10
N MET A 113 -8.26 3.30 -3.13
CA MET A 113 -9.20 2.19 -3.20
C MET A 113 -9.12 1.52 -4.56
N ALA A 114 -8.87 0.22 -4.58
CA ALA A 114 -8.96 -0.62 -5.76
C ALA A 114 -10.34 -1.24 -5.85
N CYS A 115 -10.94 -1.21 -7.05
CA CYS A 115 -12.22 -1.82 -7.37
C CYS A 115 -12.01 -2.80 -8.51
N VAL A 116 -12.42 -4.06 -8.34
CA VAL A 116 -12.30 -5.11 -9.36
C VAL A 116 -13.64 -5.79 -9.55
N ARG A 117 -14.22 -5.70 -10.74
CA ARG A 117 -15.50 -6.32 -11.09
C ARG A 117 -15.29 -7.40 -12.15
N THR A 118 -15.83 -8.57 -11.95
CA THR A 118 -15.80 -9.66 -12.92
C THR A 118 -16.77 -9.37 -14.07
N LEU A 119 -16.27 -9.44 -15.29
CA LEU A 119 -17.07 -9.29 -16.50
C LEU A 119 -17.66 -10.62 -16.97
N GLY A 120 -18.82 -10.53 -17.61
CA GLY A 120 -19.50 -11.68 -18.19
C GLY A 120 -18.74 -12.32 -19.35
N ASN A 121 -19.01 -13.59 -19.59
CA ASN A 121 -18.44 -14.37 -20.70
C ASN A 121 -19.56 -14.80 -21.63
N THR A 122 -19.67 -14.19 -22.79
CA THR A 122 -20.75 -14.46 -23.76
C THR A 122 -20.70 -15.88 -24.33
N GLN A 123 -19.50 -16.48 -24.47
CA GLN A 123 -19.37 -17.86 -24.98
C GLN A 123 -19.91 -18.89 -23.99
N LEU A 124 -19.88 -18.59 -22.70
CA LEU A 124 -20.41 -19.41 -21.63
C LEU A 124 -21.81 -18.98 -21.18
N ASN A 125 -22.37 -17.93 -21.78
CA ASN A 125 -23.63 -17.28 -21.39
C ASN A 125 -23.61 -16.87 -19.89
N ASN A 126 -22.46 -16.42 -19.40
CA ASN A 126 -22.31 -15.89 -18.04
C ASN A 126 -22.51 -14.37 -18.05
N THR A 127 -23.20 -13.85 -17.04
CA THR A 127 -23.38 -12.42 -16.82
C THR A 127 -22.37 -11.90 -15.80
N GLU A 128 -22.07 -10.61 -15.87
CA GLU A 128 -21.10 -9.94 -15.01
C GLU A 128 -21.52 -9.90 -13.54
N ALA A 129 -20.57 -9.69 -12.65
CA ALA A 129 -20.82 -9.46 -11.23
C ALA A 129 -21.64 -8.16 -11.01
N LYS A 130 -22.54 -8.19 -10.01
CA LYS A 130 -23.40 -7.04 -9.67
C LYS A 130 -22.64 -5.88 -9.03
N ALA A 131 -21.57 -6.19 -8.30
CA ALA A 131 -20.77 -5.22 -7.57
C ALA A 131 -19.29 -5.55 -7.73
N ALA A 132 -18.43 -4.56 -7.66
CA ALA A 132 -16.99 -4.75 -7.59
C ALA A 132 -16.57 -5.25 -6.21
N ALA A 133 -15.48 -5.99 -6.16
CA ALA A 133 -14.71 -6.18 -4.93
C ALA A 133 -13.87 -4.94 -4.69
N GLU A 134 -13.89 -4.42 -3.46
CA GLU A 134 -13.17 -3.22 -3.08
C GLU A 134 -12.04 -3.55 -2.11
N LYS A 135 -10.92 -2.85 -2.26
CA LYS A 135 -9.76 -2.97 -1.37
C LYS A 135 -9.13 -1.62 -1.09
N ASP A 136 -9.15 -1.22 0.18
CA ASP A 136 -8.42 -0.04 0.64
C ASP A 136 -6.92 -0.31 0.69
N PHE A 137 -6.16 0.70 0.33
CA PHE A 137 -4.71 0.72 0.37
C PHE A 137 -4.21 2.12 0.75
N THR A 138 -3.08 2.21 1.41
CA THR A 138 -2.49 3.49 1.77
C THR A 138 -0.97 3.45 1.72
N THR A 139 -0.37 4.59 1.32
CA THR A 139 1.06 4.84 1.42
C THR A 139 1.44 5.64 2.68
N LEU A 140 0.47 5.97 3.53
CA LEU A 140 0.72 6.57 4.82
C LEU A 140 1.51 5.58 5.70
N ILE A 141 2.55 6.08 6.38
CA ILE A 141 3.18 5.29 7.46
C ILE A 141 2.16 5.06 8.59
N GLU A 142 2.27 3.90 9.24
CA GLU A 142 1.36 3.52 10.32
C GLU A 142 1.35 4.57 11.45
N THR A 143 0.14 4.91 11.91
CA THR A 143 -0.06 5.89 12.97
C THR A 143 0.39 5.33 14.32
N THR A 144 1.35 5.99 14.97
CA THR A 144 1.77 5.68 16.33
C THR A 144 0.75 6.16 17.35
N GLY A 145 0.11 7.30 17.09
CA GLY A 145 -0.93 7.84 17.94
C GLY A 145 -1.70 8.98 17.28
N THR A 146 -2.95 9.15 17.70
CA THR A 146 -3.80 10.28 17.30
C THR A 146 -3.98 11.23 18.47
N ILE A 147 -3.67 12.51 18.26
CA ILE A 147 -3.82 13.55 19.29
C ILE A 147 -5.27 14.03 19.30
N PRO A 148 -5.98 13.97 20.44
CA PRO A 148 -7.37 14.41 20.51
C PRO A 148 -7.54 15.91 20.26
N VAL A 149 -8.65 16.30 19.64
CA VAL A 149 -9.00 17.72 19.39
C VAL A 149 -9.04 18.51 20.71
N GLY A 150 -8.57 19.76 20.66
CA GLY A 150 -8.54 20.67 21.81
C GLY A 150 -7.40 20.41 22.80
N THR A 151 -6.53 19.46 22.50
CA THR A 151 -5.38 19.12 23.34
C THR A 151 -4.23 20.13 23.15
N ASP A 152 -3.51 20.43 24.22
CA ASP A 152 -2.18 21.02 24.11
C ASP A 152 -1.17 19.93 23.74
N ILE A 153 -0.49 20.13 22.62
CA ILE A 153 0.42 19.12 22.03
C ILE A 153 1.58 18.80 22.98
N ALA A 154 2.13 19.81 23.67
CA ALA A 154 3.22 19.59 24.62
C ALA A 154 2.75 18.76 25.84
N GLU A 155 1.56 19.02 26.34
CA GLU A 155 0.97 18.23 27.43
C GLU A 155 0.66 16.81 26.98
N TYR A 156 0.21 16.62 25.73
CA TYR A 156 0.00 15.27 25.19
C TYR A 156 1.28 14.45 25.23
N PHE A 157 2.42 14.98 24.75
CA PHE A 157 3.68 14.24 24.74
C PHE A 157 4.31 14.08 26.13
N LYS A 158 4.01 14.95 27.10
CA LYS A 158 4.37 14.74 28.51
C LYS A 158 3.62 13.54 29.10
N ALA A 159 2.33 13.40 28.76
CA ALA A 159 1.49 12.31 29.24
C ALA A 159 1.70 10.99 28.47
N ASN A 160 2.13 11.08 27.22
CA ASN A 160 2.34 9.95 26.31
C ASN A 160 3.78 9.99 25.75
N PRO A 161 4.78 9.56 26.52
CA PRO A 161 6.17 9.55 26.07
C PRO A 161 6.34 8.75 24.78
N LEU A 162 7.27 9.19 23.93
CA LEU A 162 7.57 8.50 22.67
C LEU A 162 8.01 7.06 22.94
N PRO A 163 7.48 6.09 22.18
CA PRO A 163 7.90 4.71 22.28
C PRO A 163 9.36 4.55 21.82
N ASP A 164 10.01 3.51 22.32
CA ASP A 164 11.32 3.12 21.80
C ASP A 164 11.13 2.40 20.46
N SER A 165 11.50 3.07 19.38
CA SER A 165 11.32 2.58 18.01
C SER A 165 12.54 2.88 17.15
N ALA A 166 12.95 1.92 16.32
CA ALA A 166 13.97 2.12 15.30
C ALA A 166 13.38 2.72 14.01
N THR A 167 12.05 2.70 13.84
CA THR A 167 11.35 3.25 12.67
C THR A 167 10.79 4.63 12.98
N GLU A 168 10.48 5.37 11.92
CA GLU A 168 9.82 6.68 12.01
C GLU A 168 8.45 6.55 12.69
N LEU A 169 8.18 7.45 13.64
CA LEU A 169 6.92 7.53 14.36
C LEU A 169 5.96 8.51 13.65
N ALA A 170 4.68 8.19 13.55
CA ALA A 170 3.68 9.09 13.00
C ALA A 170 2.62 9.48 14.05
N TYR A 171 2.39 10.77 14.19
CA TYR A 171 1.33 11.31 15.03
C TYR A 171 0.34 12.10 14.20
N ASP A 172 -0.93 11.71 14.29
CA ASP A 172 -2.01 12.30 13.52
C ASP A 172 -2.80 13.31 14.35
N LEU A 173 -3.12 14.45 13.73
CA LEU A 173 -4.13 15.39 14.18
C LEU A 173 -5.46 15.11 13.47
N VAL A 174 -6.55 15.21 14.19
CA VAL A 174 -7.90 14.99 13.65
C VAL A 174 -8.24 16.07 12.63
N ALA A 175 -8.86 15.69 11.52
CA ALA A 175 -9.30 16.58 10.44
C ALA A 175 -10.08 17.79 10.99
N GLY A 176 -9.68 19.00 10.57
CA GLY A 176 -10.31 20.26 11.00
C GLY A 176 -10.22 20.59 12.48
N GLY A 177 -9.47 19.79 13.25
CA GLY A 177 -9.30 19.99 14.69
C GLY A 177 -8.49 21.26 15.01
N THR A 178 -8.71 21.81 16.19
CA THR A 178 -7.92 22.93 16.72
C THR A 178 -7.11 22.48 17.92
N TYR A 179 -5.86 22.94 17.97
CA TYR A 179 -4.87 22.55 18.97
C TYR A 179 -4.09 23.76 19.46
N THR A 180 -3.49 23.64 20.62
CA THR A 180 -2.47 24.57 21.12
C THR A 180 -1.16 23.84 21.33
N MET A 181 -0.07 24.60 21.33
CA MET A 181 1.23 24.13 21.78
C MET A 181 1.88 25.27 22.55
N ASN A 182 1.98 25.15 23.86
CA ASN A 182 2.43 26.24 24.73
C ASN A 182 3.84 26.04 25.30
N ASP A 183 4.45 24.87 25.06
CA ASP A 183 5.75 24.51 25.61
C ASP A 183 6.58 23.75 24.56
N VAL A 184 7.77 23.33 24.96
CA VAL A 184 8.71 22.56 24.13
C VAL A 184 8.22 21.13 23.97
N VAL A 185 8.26 20.64 22.74
CA VAL A 185 8.14 19.20 22.42
C VAL A 185 9.50 18.73 21.92
N ASP A 186 10.16 17.87 22.69
CA ASP A 186 11.47 17.31 22.35
C ASP A 186 11.30 15.86 21.88
N PHE A 187 11.58 15.63 20.60
CA PHE A 187 11.55 14.30 19.98
C PHE A 187 12.88 13.56 20.11
N GLY A 188 13.95 14.24 20.61
CA GLY A 188 15.28 13.66 20.78
C GLY A 188 15.82 13.09 19.47
N ALA A 189 16.29 11.84 19.52
CA ALA A 189 16.83 11.12 18.36
C ALA A 189 15.76 10.30 17.59
N ARG A 190 14.47 10.59 17.76
CA ARG A 190 13.38 9.92 17.05
C ARG A 190 13.02 10.70 15.78
N ALA A 191 12.96 10.00 14.64
CA ALA A 191 12.35 10.54 13.45
C ALA A 191 10.83 10.56 13.63
N VAL A 192 10.19 11.72 13.40
CA VAL A 192 8.76 11.90 13.62
C VAL A 192 8.11 12.55 12.41
N THR A 193 7.01 11.98 11.96
CA THR A 193 6.05 12.63 11.08
C THR A 193 4.85 13.10 11.92
N PHE A 194 4.60 14.40 11.88
CA PHE A 194 3.46 15.05 12.50
C PHE A 194 2.54 15.52 11.40
N ARG A 195 1.35 14.95 11.29
CA ARG A 195 0.49 15.19 10.14
C ARG A 195 -0.97 15.42 10.49
N GLY A 196 -1.60 16.24 9.68
CA GLY A 196 -3.04 16.45 9.65
C GLY A 196 -3.70 15.71 8.50
N ASP A 197 -4.92 16.10 8.22
CA ASP A 197 -5.71 15.63 7.08
C ASP A 197 -5.43 16.51 5.85
N LYS A 198 -5.30 15.91 4.66
CA LYS A 198 -4.97 16.61 3.41
C LYS A 198 -6.06 17.55 2.91
N VAL A 199 -7.31 17.27 3.26
CA VAL A 199 -8.48 18.00 2.75
C VAL A 199 -8.95 19.04 3.77
N ASN A 200 -8.98 18.65 5.05
CA ASN A 200 -9.43 19.49 6.14
C ASN A 200 -8.32 19.64 7.18
N HIS A 201 -7.42 20.58 6.91
CA HIS A 201 -6.22 20.80 7.73
C HIS A 201 -6.61 21.13 9.17
N PRO A 202 -6.03 20.44 10.18
CA PRO A 202 -6.08 20.87 11.54
C PRO A 202 -5.26 22.14 11.76
N LYS A 203 -5.66 22.95 12.73
CA LYS A 203 -4.98 24.20 13.08
C LYS A 203 -4.28 24.10 14.41
N VAL A 204 -3.01 24.51 14.47
CA VAL A 204 -2.20 24.56 15.69
C VAL A 204 -1.84 26.02 16.00
N THR A 205 -2.12 26.48 17.21
CA THR A 205 -1.72 27.81 17.68
C THR A 205 -0.54 27.67 18.64
N PHE A 206 0.56 28.35 18.35
CA PHE A 206 1.76 28.39 19.18
C PHE A 206 1.71 29.46 20.25
N GLY A 207 2.05 29.10 21.49
CA GLY A 207 2.38 30.03 22.55
C GLY A 207 3.83 30.53 22.44
N GLU A 208 4.21 31.48 23.27
CA GLU A 208 5.52 32.15 23.23
C GLU A 208 6.71 31.16 23.42
N SER A 209 6.52 30.11 24.21
CA SER A 209 7.56 29.11 24.50
C SER A 209 7.55 27.89 23.58
N ALA A 210 6.57 27.83 22.68
CA ALA A 210 6.35 26.67 21.83
C ALA A 210 7.49 26.48 20.83
N ARG A 211 8.06 25.29 20.79
CA ARG A 211 9.00 24.86 19.76
C ARG A 211 9.13 23.36 19.72
N PHE A 212 9.41 22.83 18.54
CA PHE A 212 9.88 21.46 18.37
C PHE A 212 11.40 21.41 18.49
N VAL A 213 11.92 20.40 19.20
CA VAL A 213 13.33 20.09 19.32
C VAL A 213 13.55 18.67 18.81
N THR A 214 14.52 18.46 17.95
CA THR A 214 14.84 17.14 17.41
C THR A 214 16.30 17.04 17.02
N CYS A 215 16.90 15.86 17.20
CA CYS A 215 18.22 15.49 16.67
C CYS A 215 18.09 14.53 15.46
N ALA A 216 16.86 14.25 15.01
CA ALA A 216 16.55 13.38 13.87
C ALA A 216 15.60 14.10 12.88
N GLY A 217 15.04 13.37 11.94
CA GLY A 217 14.10 13.93 10.98
C GLY A 217 12.77 14.33 11.64
N LEU A 218 12.27 15.53 11.30
CA LEU A 218 10.91 15.98 11.61
C LEU A 218 10.22 16.37 10.31
N LYS A 219 9.09 15.70 10.02
CA LYS A 219 8.20 16.06 8.92
C LYS A 219 6.91 16.60 9.51
N ILE A 220 6.49 17.76 9.03
CA ILE A 220 5.20 18.36 9.38
C ILE A 220 4.39 18.49 8.10
N LYS A 221 3.22 17.86 8.06
CA LYS A 221 2.43 17.72 6.85
C LYS A 221 0.96 18.07 7.10
N PHE A 222 0.36 18.86 6.19
CA PHE A 222 -1.08 19.13 6.17
C PHE A 222 -1.61 19.74 7.47
N ILE A 223 -0.88 20.67 8.05
CA ILE A 223 -1.22 21.37 9.31
C ILE A 223 -1.09 22.88 9.07
N ASP A 224 -2.09 23.63 9.50
CA ASP A 224 -2.06 25.10 9.53
C ASP A 224 -1.56 25.62 10.88
N PHE A 225 -0.77 26.73 10.85
CA PHE A 225 -0.19 27.34 12.05
C PHE A 225 -0.60 28.81 12.19
#